data_d24ea33e3a7323f5f8b03be35d1dd2a9
#
_entry.id   d24ea33e3a7323f5f8b03be35d1dd2a9
#
_cell.length_a   1.000
_cell.length_b   1.000
_cell.length_c   1.000
_cell.angle_alpha   90.00
_cell.angle_beta   90.00
_cell.angle_gamma   90.00
#
_symmetry.space_group_name_H-M   'P 1'
#
loop_
_entity.id
_entity.type
_entity.pdbx_description
1 polymer ?
#
loop_
_entity_poly.entity_id
_entity_poly.type
_entity_poly.pdbx_seq_one_letter_code
_entity_poly.pdbx_strand_id
1 'polypeptide(L)'
;MIDLSFSELVERVIGAKKPVLLTHTRPDGDTVGSCAALASLFDAMGRTPTVVSPDPIPRRLSFLCEGKWFAPVGDYPADATVIAVDVASPQQLGDLQSVFTGALAPSFMIDHHERGAAFCPRYLRADAAAVGEIIYDLAVALVERGALSAIPPFAVNAIFASVSSDSGCFKYSNVTPRTHRIAAALIELGAEAPEINRLLFDVKTAEILSAEGYVASHVQSAANGRIAWVLVTDAIRNELGLLDEHFETAIDVVRSLEGVEIAMAVKESPDGKFKVSLRSTGLDVARVAATLGGGGHARAAGCSLSAPTAEDAAAVAVKAVERALGI
;
A
#
# COMPACT_ATOMS: atom_id res chain seq x y z
N MET A 1 15.73 -13.94 14.83
CA MET A 1 14.75 -14.11 13.75
C MET A 1 15.52 -14.28 12.46
N ILE A 2 15.05 -15.05 11.48
CA ILE A 2 15.87 -15.46 10.33
C ILE A 2 15.46 -14.62 9.13
N ASP A 3 16.38 -13.79 8.63
CA ASP A 3 16.25 -13.21 7.31
C ASP A 3 16.63 -14.29 6.28
N LEU A 4 15.74 -14.51 5.31
CA LEU A 4 15.92 -15.51 4.26
C LEU A 4 16.82 -14.94 3.16
N SER A 5 17.72 -15.76 2.64
CA SER A 5 18.35 -15.50 1.35
C SER A 5 17.34 -15.64 0.20
N PHE A 6 17.63 -15.08 -0.95
CA PHE A 6 16.76 -15.21 -2.12
C PHE A 6 16.60 -16.69 -2.55
N SER A 7 17.67 -17.47 -2.46
CA SER A 7 17.60 -18.91 -2.76
C SER A 7 16.66 -19.66 -1.81
N GLU A 8 16.68 -19.33 -0.50
CA GLU A 8 15.76 -19.92 0.48
C GLU A 8 14.30 -19.49 0.23
N LEU A 9 14.07 -18.23 -0.20
CA LEU A 9 12.74 -17.79 -0.62
C LEU A 9 12.23 -18.66 -1.78
N VAL A 10 13.05 -18.84 -2.83
CA VAL A 10 12.68 -19.65 -4.01
C VAL A 10 12.34 -21.10 -3.59
N GLU A 11 13.17 -21.72 -2.75
CA GLU A 11 12.90 -23.09 -2.26
C GLU A 11 11.61 -23.17 -1.43
N ARG A 12 11.34 -22.18 -0.58
CA ARG A 12 10.09 -22.13 0.21
C ARG A 12 8.85 -21.99 -0.68
N VAL A 13 8.94 -21.18 -1.74
CA VAL A 13 7.85 -21.00 -2.69
C VAL A 13 7.63 -22.30 -3.49
N ILE A 14 8.68 -22.94 -3.98
CA ILE A 14 8.57 -24.24 -4.69
C ILE A 14 7.96 -25.31 -3.77
N GLY A 15 8.37 -25.34 -2.49
CA GLY A 15 7.90 -26.31 -1.50
C GLY A 15 6.52 -25.99 -0.90
N ALA A 16 5.96 -24.82 -1.15
CA ALA A 16 4.71 -24.40 -0.53
C ALA A 16 3.54 -25.30 -0.92
N LYS A 17 2.77 -25.70 0.10
CA LYS A 17 1.54 -26.51 -0.07
C LYS A 17 0.34 -25.64 0.31
N LYS A 18 -0.74 -25.69 -0.50
CA LYS A 18 -1.97 -24.94 -0.25
C LYS A 18 -1.67 -23.50 0.20
N PRO A 19 -0.99 -22.68 -0.64
CA PRO A 19 -0.51 -21.37 -0.21
C PRO A 19 -1.69 -20.45 0.17
N VAL A 20 -1.56 -19.81 1.33
CA VAL A 20 -2.47 -18.78 1.81
C VAL A 20 -1.70 -17.46 1.86
N LEU A 21 -2.10 -16.52 1.02
CA LEU A 21 -1.44 -15.22 0.85
C LEU A 21 -2.21 -14.17 1.62
N LEU A 22 -1.56 -13.44 2.51
CA LEU A 22 -2.19 -12.43 3.34
C LEU A 22 -1.76 -11.04 2.88
N THR A 23 -2.75 -10.18 2.60
CA THR A 23 -2.52 -8.73 2.41
C THR A 23 -2.46 -8.03 3.76
N HIS A 24 -2.06 -6.77 3.77
CA HIS A 24 -2.18 -5.91 4.95
C HIS A 24 -3.56 -5.24 5.06
N THR A 25 -3.87 -4.66 6.23
CA THR A 25 -5.04 -3.78 6.45
C THR A 25 -4.98 -2.56 5.55
N ARG A 26 -6.13 -2.11 5.04
CA ARG A 26 -6.23 -1.04 4.04
C ARG A 26 -5.35 -1.36 2.83
N PRO A 27 -5.63 -2.48 2.13
CA PRO A 27 -4.77 -2.99 1.08
C PRO A 27 -4.64 -2.00 -0.07
N ASP A 28 -3.42 -1.83 -0.54
CA ASP A 28 -3.07 -1.00 -1.68
C ASP A 28 -2.70 -1.83 -2.91
N GLY A 29 -2.21 -1.16 -3.96
CA GLY A 29 -1.88 -1.85 -5.21
C GLY A 29 -0.64 -2.72 -5.13
N ASP A 30 0.30 -2.46 -4.19
CA ASP A 30 1.48 -3.32 -4.02
C ASP A 30 1.08 -4.64 -3.36
N THR A 31 0.46 -4.61 -2.18
CA THR A 31 0.09 -5.85 -1.49
C THR A 31 -0.90 -6.70 -2.30
N VAL A 32 -1.92 -6.06 -2.94
CA VAL A 32 -2.93 -6.77 -3.76
C VAL A 32 -2.30 -7.32 -5.04
N GLY A 33 -1.53 -6.51 -5.76
CA GLY A 33 -0.85 -6.92 -6.99
C GLY A 33 0.16 -8.03 -6.75
N SER A 34 0.97 -7.92 -5.68
CA SER A 34 1.94 -8.94 -5.31
C SER A 34 1.28 -10.26 -4.88
N CYS A 35 0.20 -10.22 -4.09
CA CYS A 35 -0.57 -11.41 -3.76
C CYS A 35 -1.22 -12.05 -4.99
N ALA A 36 -1.82 -11.26 -5.88
CA ALA A 36 -2.44 -11.74 -7.11
C ALA A 36 -1.40 -12.38 -8.06
N ALA A 37 -0.22 -11.75 -8.19
CA ALA A 37 0.89 -12.30 -8.96
C ALA A 37 1.37 -13.64 -8.39
N LEU A 38 1.64 -13.71 -7.09
CA LEU A 38 2.03 -14.96 -6.42
C LEU A 38 0.98 -16.04 -6.58
N ALA A 39 -0.30 -15.71 -6.42
CA ALA A 39 -1.39 -16.67 -6.63
C ALA A 39 -1.38 -17.22 -8.07
N SER A 40 -1.20 -16.35 -9.06
CA SER A 40 -1.07 -16.79 -10.46
C SER A 40 0.14 -17.69 -10.70
N LEU A 41 1.30 -17.39 -10.07
CA LEU A 41 2.48 -18.25 -10.15
C LEU A 41 2.23 -19.62 -9.52
N PHE A 42 1.60 -19.66 -8.33
CA PHE A 42 1.24 -20.92 -7.66
C PHE A 42 0.23 -21.75 -8.45
N ASP A 43 -0.80 -21.10 -9.01
CA ASP A 43 -1.79 -21.80 -9.86
C ASP A 43 -1.12 -22.42 -11.10
N ALA A 44 -0.18 -21.70 -11.72
CA ALA A 44 0.60 -22.20 -12.86
C ALA A 44 1.56 -23.37 -12.48
N MET A 45 1.99 -23.44 -11.23
CA MET A 45 2.73 -24.59 -10.67
C MET A 45 1.79 -25.75 -10.25
N GLY A 46 0.50 -25.68 -10.54
CA GLY A 46 -0.49 -26.70 -10.16
C GLY A 46 -0.84 -26.71 -8.67
N ARG A 47 -0.68 -25.57 -7.97
CA ARG A 47 -1.10 -25.38 -6.59
C ARG A 47 -2.49 -24.75 -6.55
N THR A 48 -3.11 -24.76 -5.37
CA THR A 48 -4.41 -24.10 -5.13
C THR A 48 -4.21 -22.96 -4.12
N PRO A 49 -3.81 -21.76 -4.58
CA PRO A 49 -3.60 -20.63 -3.68
C PRO A 49 -4.93 -20.02 -3.22
N THR A 50 -4.88 -19.38 -2.05
CA THR A 50 -5.97 -18.53 -1.54
C THR A 50 -5.38 -17.19 -1.14
N VAL A 51 -5.97 -16.08 -1.58
CA VAL A 51 -5.61 -14.72 -1.16
C VAL A 51 -6.67 -14.24 -0.18
N VAL A 52 -6.23 -13.73 0.95
CA VAL A 52 -7.10 -13.24 2.01
C VAL A 52 -6.68 -11.83 2.42
N SER A 53 -7.66 -10.94 2.48
CA SER A 53 -7.48 -9.57 2.93
C SER A 53 -8.24 -9.34 4.23
N PRO A 54 -7.63 -8.68 5.25
CA PRO A 54 -8.33 -8.33 6.47
C PRO A 54 -9.41 -7.26 6.24
N ASP A 55 -9.21 -6.39 5.25
CA ASP A 55 -10.13 -5.32 4.88
C ASP A 55 -10.64 -5.52 3.43
N PRO A 56 -11.77 -4.90 3.06
CA PRO A 56 -12.26 -4.90 1.69
C PRO A 56 -11.22 -4.36 0.70
N ILE A 57 -11.09 -5.02 -0.44
CA ILE A 57 -10.21 -4.54 -1.51
C ILE A 57 -10.82 -3.28 -2.16
N PRO A 58 -10.07 -2.17 -2.28
CA PRO A 58 -10.56 -0.97 -2.95
C PRO A 58 -11.03 -1.25 -4.38
N ARG A 59 -12.16 -0.64 -4.77
CA ARG A 59 -12.79 -0.88 -6.09
C ARG A 59 -11.82 -0.67 -7.27
N ARG A 60 -10.91 0.31 -7.17
CA ARG A 60 -9.90 0.59 -8.21
C ARG A 60 -8.91 -0.56 -8.43
N LEU A 61 -8.82 -1.50 -7.47
CA LEU A 61 -7.95 -2.68 -7.54
C LEU A 61 -8.71 -3.95 -7.93
N SER A 62 -10.02 -3.87 -8.21
CA SER A 62 -10.85 -5.04 -8.51
C SER A 62 -10.37 -5.84 -9.72
N PHE A 63 -9.73 -5.20 -10.70
CA PHE A 63 -9.14 -5.87 -11.87
C PHE A 63 -8.01 -6.86 -11.48
N LEU A 64 -7.37 -6.68 -10.33
CA LEU A 64 -6.38 -7.61 -9.77
C LEU A 64 -7.04 -8.81 -9.07
N CYS A 65 -8.33 -8.73 -8.79
CA CYS A 65 -9.11 -9.75 -8.07
C CYS A 65 -9.96 -10.62 -8.99
N GLU A 66 -9.86 -10.48 -10.31
CA GLU A 66 -10.65 -11.25 -11.30
C GLU A 66 -10.34 -12.75 -11.28
N GLY A 67 -9.27 -13.15 -10.63
CA GLY A 67 -8.93 -14.55 -10.40
C GLY A 67 -9.79 -15.18 -9.30
N LYS A 68 -9.90 -16.51 -9.36
CA LYS A 68 -10.62 -17.37 -8.38
C LYS A 68 -9.95 -17.48 -7.01
N TRP A 69 -8.90 -16.73 -6.73
CA TRP A 69 -8.04 -16.92 -5.57
C TRP A 69 -8.46 -16.12 -4.34
N PHE A 70 -9.11 -14.96 -4.55
CA PHE A 70 -9.56 -14.11 -3.44
C PHE A 70 -10.75 -14.74 -2.72
N ALA A 71 -10.62 -14.91 -1.41
CA ALA A 71 -11.65 -15.52 -0.57
C ALA A 71 -11.81 -14.72 0.74
N PRO A 72 -13.02 -14.77 1.35
CA PRO A 72 -13.24 -14.27 2.70
C PRO A 72 -12.30 -14.96 3.70
N VAL A 73 -12.11 -14.31 4.86
CA VAL A 73 -11.46 -14.95 6.01
C VAL A 73 -12.22 -16.19 6.40
N GLY A 74 -11.52 -17.30 6.61
CA GLY A 74 -12.12 -18.60 6.90
C GLY A 74 -11.14 -19.57 7.53
N ASP A 75 -11.55 -20.84 7.62
CA ASP A 75 -10.70 -21.92 8.11
C ASP A 75 -9.73 -22.37 7.00
N TYR A 76 -8.47 -22.49 7.35
CA TYR A 76 -7.41 -22.90 6.43
C TYR A 76 -6.89 -24.30 6.82
N PRO A 77 -6.44 -25.10 5.84
CA PRO A 77 -5.85 -26.41 6.12
C PRO A 77 -4.65 -26.30 7.07
N ALA A 78 -4.54 -27.20 8.02
CA ALA A 78 -3.43 -27.22 8.99
C ALA A 78 -2.04 -27.37 8.33
N ASP A 79 -1.98 -27.88 7.09
CA ASP A 79 -0.78 -28.02 6.26
C ASP A 79 -0.60 -26.88 5.25
N ALA A 80 -1.37 -25.79 5.37
CA ALA A 80 -1.23 -24.62 4.51
C ALA A 80 0.10 -23.89 4.78
N THR A 81 0.71 -23.39 3.73
CA THR A 81 1.85 -22.45 3.82
C THR A 81 1.30 -21.02 3.79
N VAL A 82 1.38 -20.34 4.91
CA VAL A 82 0.89 -18.95 5.05
C VAL A 82 2.02 -17.99 4.71
N ILE A 83 1.76 -17.04 3.84
CA ILE A 83 2.74 -16.04 3.35
C ILE A 83 2.14 -14.65 3.52
N ALA A 84 2.76 -13.81 4.35
CA ALA A 84 2.41 -12.40 4.44
C ALA A 84 3.19 -11.61 3.38
N VAL A 85 2.49 -10.72 2.67
CA VAL A 85 3.03 -10.00 1.52
C VAL A 85 2.87 -8.51 1.77
N ASP A 86 4.01 -7.79 1.74
CA ASP A 86 4.03 -6.34 1.96
C ASP A 86 3.55 -5.93 3.36
N VAL A 87 4.03 -6.63 4.38
CA VAL A 87 3.62 -6.43 5.77
C VAL A 87 4.82 -6.03 6.61
N ALA A 88 4.85 -4.78 7.10
CA ALA A 88 5.94 -4.26 7.92
C ALA A 88 5.81 -4.63 9.41
N SER A 89 4.61 -4.98 9.88
CA SER A 89 4.37 -5.33 11.29
C SER A 89 3.15 -6.23 11.46
N PRO A 90 3.08 -7.02 12.56
CA PRO A 90 1.94 -7.91 12.81
C PRO A 90 0.59 -7.18 12.85
N GLN A 91 0.58 -5.93 13.33
CA GLN A 91 -0.63 -5.11 13.45
C GLN A 91 -1.30 -4.84 12.11
N GLN A 92 -0.50 -4.81 11.03
CA GLN A 92 -1.03 -4.64 9.67
C GLN A 92 -1.81 -5.86 9.15
N LEU A 93 -1.70 -7.01 9.81
CA LEU A 93 -2.53 -8.16 9.50
C LEU A 93 -3.95 -8.09 10.09
N GLY A 94 -4.23 -7.11 10.99
CA GLY A 94 -5.54 -7.01 11.62
C GLY A 94 -5.96 -8.34 12.24
N ASP A 95 -7.19 -8.78 11.98
CA ASP A 95 -7.73 -10.05 12.49
C ASP A 95 -7.03 -11.30 11.92
N LEU A 96 -6.31 -11.17 10.80
CA LEU A 96 -5.51 -12.26 10.22
C LEU A 96 -4.24 -12.57 11.01
N GLN A 97 -3.86 -11.74 11.98
CA GLN A 97 -2.70 -11.99 12.83
C GLN A 97 -2.79 -13.36 13.51
N SER A 98 -3.97 -13.79 13.93
CA SER A 98 -4.22 -15.09 14.54
C SER A 98 -3.95 -16.26 13.59
N VAL A 99 -4.26 -16.10 12.30
CA VAL A 99 -3.99 -17.10 11.25
C VAL A 99 -2.48 -17.31 11.10
N PHE A 100 -1.72 -16.21 11.13
CA PHE A 100 -0.27 -16.25 10.93
C PHE A 100 0.50 -16.72 12.18
N THR A 101 -0.01 -16.45 13.38
CA THR A 101 0.62 -16.84 14.66
C THR A 101 0.13 -18.19 15.17
N GLY A 102 -1.01 -18.69 14.70
CA GLY A 102 -1.60 -19.98 15.04
C GLY A 102 -0.94 -21.13 14.29
N ALA A 103 0.23 -21.56 14.69
CA ALA A 103 0.92 -22.85 14.36
C ALA A 103 0.65 -23.47 12.97
N LEU A 104 0.31 -22.72 11.96
CA LEU A 104 0.26 -23.17 10.59
C LEU A 104 1.68 -23.17 10.01
N ALA A 105 2.06 -24.30 9.45
CA ALA A 105 3.38 -24.69 8.97
C ALA A 105 4.11 -23.63 8.13
N PRO A 106 5.42 -23.76 7.88
CA PRO A 106 6.43 -22.72 7.96
C PRO A 106 5.99 -21.43 7.27
N SER A 107 5.47 -20.54 8.08
CA SER A 107 5.06 -19.21 7.65
C SER A 107 6.28 -18.33 7.41
N PHE A 108 6.22 -17.51 6.40
CA PHE A 108 7.23 -16.50 6.10
C PHE A 108 6.59 -15.27 5.48
N MET A 109 7.35 -14.18 5.39
CA MET A 109 6.90 -12.94 4.78
C MET A 109 7.85 -12.49 3.68
N ILE A 110 7.29 -11.76 2.72
CA ILE A 110 8.00 -11.08 1.63
C ILE A 110 7.70 -9.60 1.77
N ASP A 111 8.74 -8.78 1.95
CA ASP A 111 8.57 -7.37 2.29
C ASP A 111 9.70 -6.51 1.74
N HIS A 112 9.42 -5.21 1.58
CA HIS A 112 10.40 -4.20 1.17
C HIS A 112 10.53 -3.03 2.15
N HIS A 113 9.75 -2.97 3.20
CA HIS A 113 9.78 -1.87 4.15
C HIS A 113 11.10 -1.82 4.94
N GLU A 114 11.83 -0.70 4.84
CA GLU A 114 13.08 -0.47 5.58
C GLU A 114 12.90 -0.55 7.11
N ARG A 115 11.73 -0.10 7.58
CA ARG A 115 11.37 -0.10 9.00
C ARG A 115 10.21 -1.04 9.24
N GLY A 116 10.43 -2.05 10.04
CA GLY A 116 9.42 -3.04 10.41
C GLY A 116 9.94 -4.02 11.45
N ALA A 117 9.05 -4.64 12.19
CA ALA A 117 9.37 -5.69 13.14
C ALA A 117 9.15 -7.04 12.47
N ALA A 118 10.23 -7.74 12.12
CA ALA A 118 10.10 -9.13 11.70
C ALA A 118 9.48 -9.95 12.82
N PHE A 119 8.40 -10.66 12.54
CA PHE A 119 7.67 -11.52 13.49
C PHE A 119 7.66 -12.99 13.05
N CYS A 120 8.22 -13.30 11.89
CA CYS A 120 8.45 -14.63 11.36
C CYS A 120 9.67 -14.58 10.41
N PRO A 121 10.15 -15.72 9.86
CA PRO A 121 11.15 -15.73 8.80
C PRO A 121 10.72 -14.81 7.66
N ARG A 122 11.62 -13.95 7.18
CA ARG A 122 11.27 -12.97 6.14
C ARG A 122 12.34 -12.93 5.04
N TYR A 123 11.89 -12.64 3.84
CA TYR A 123 12.74 -12.10 2.80
C TYR A 123 12.46 -10.58 2.71
N LEU A 124 13.49 -9.80 2.96
CA LEU A 124 13.42 -8.34 2.94
C LEU A 124 14.37 -7.78 1.88
N ARG A 125 13.84 -6.88 1.05
CA ARG A 125 14.65 -6.08 0.12
C ARG A 125 14.26 -4.61 0.18
N ALA A 126 14.87 -3.89 1.10
CA ALA A 126 14.53 -2.49 1.41
C ALA A 126 14.89 -1.49 0.29
N ASP A 127 15.71 -1.87 -0.70
CA ASP A 127 16.04 -1.09 -1.88
C ASP A 127 15.07 -1.32 -3.07
N ALA A 128 14.09 -2.22 -2.91
CA ALA A 128 13.04 -2.40 -3.91
C ALA A 128 11.99 -1.31 -3.80
N ALA A 129 11.54 -0.80 -4.95
CA ALA A 129 10.49 0.21 -4.99
C ALA A 129 9.12 -0.35 -4.56
N ALA A 130 8.92 -1.65 -4.71
CA ALA A 130 7.70 -2.38 -4.39
C ALA A 130 8.04 -3.86 -4.15
N VAL A 131 7.18 -4.59 -3.45
CA VAL A 131 7.28 -6.06 -3.37
C VAL A 131 7.18 -6.69 -4.75
N GLY A 132 6.45 -6.07 -5.68
CA GLY A 132 6.38 -6.52 -7.07
C GLY A 132 7.74 -6.71 -7.74
N GLU A 133 8.77 -5.92 -7.41
CA GLU A 133 10.14 -6.15 -7.91
C GLU A 133 10.71 -7.48 -7.39
N ILE A 134 10.40 -7.86 -6.16
CA ILE A 134 10.81 -9.12 -5.56
C ILE A 134 10.09 -10.28 -6.24
N ILE A 135 8.78 -10.12 -6.48
CA ILE A 135 7.96 -11.14 -7.16
C ILE A 135 8.41 -11.33 -8.62
N TYR A 136 8.83 -10.25 -9.30
CA TYR A 136 9.43 -10.38 -10.64
C TYR A 136 10.67 -11.26 -10.62
N ASP A 137 11.63 -11.00 -9.72
CA ASP A 137 12.85 -11.81 -9.59
C ASP A 137 12.51 -13.26 -9.24
N LEU A 138 11.54 -13.46 -8.34
CA LEU A 138 11.05 -14.80 -7.99
C LEU A 138 10.45 -15.51 -9.19
N ALA A 139 9.63 -14.84 -9.99
CA ALA A 139 9.01 -15.42 -11.20
C ALA A 139 10.07 -15.84 -12.23
N VAL A 140 11.09 -15.01 -12.45
CA VAL A 140 12.24 -15.36 -13.32
C VAL A 140 12.98 -16.59 -12.77
N ALA A 141 13.28 -16.61 -11.48
CA ALA A 141 13.96 -17.75 -10.84
C ALA A 141 13.15 -19.05 -10.91
N LEU A 142 11.81 -18.97 -10.80
CA LEU A 142 10.93 -20.14 -10.95
C LEU A 142 10.98 -20.72 -12.37
N VAL A 143 11.08 -19.86 -13.38
CA VAL A 143 11.27 -20.29 -14.77
C VAL A 143 12.67 -20.91 -14.97
N GLU A 144 13.72 -20.26 -14.47
CA GLU A 144 15.10 -20.78 -14.57
C GLU A 144 15.28 -22.12 -13.87
N ARG A 145 14.55 -22.36 -12.77
CA ARG A 145 14.54 -23.63 -12.03
C ARG A 145 13.64 -24.70 -12.65
N GLY A 146 12.93 -24.38 -13.74
CA GLY A 146 11.98 -25.29 -14.39
C GLY A 146 10.71 -25.56 -13.59
N ALA A 147 10.42 -24.78 -12.55
CA ALA A 147 9.18 -24.86 -11.79
C ALA A 147 8.00 -24.25 -12.57
N LEU A 148 8.29 -23.34 -13.50
CA LEU A 148 7.35 -22.75 -14.47
C LEU A 148 7.94 -22.85 -15.87
N SER A 149 7.09 -23.03 -16.89
CA SER A 149 7.49 -22.96 -18.30
C SER A 149 7.64 -21.51 -18.80
N ALA A 150 6.85 -20.60 -18.26
CA ALA A 150 6.87 -19.16 -18.51
C ALA A 150 6.15 -18.42 -17.38
N ILE A 151 6.35 -17.10 -17.27
CA ILE A 151 5.59 -16.26 -16.34
C ILE A 151 4.17 -16.08 -16.91
N PRO A 152 3.11 -16.41 -16.15
CA PRO A 152 1.73 -16.28 -16.63
C PRO A 152 1.38 -14.82 -16.95
N PRO A 153 0.61 -14.54 -18.04
CA PRO A 153 0.25 -13.17 -18.41
C PRO A 153 -0.43 -12.37 -17.31
N PHE A 154 -1.29 -13.01 -16.51
CA PHE A 154 -1.92 -12.34 -15.36
C PHE A 154 -0.88 -11.94 -14.30
N ALA A 155 0.11 -12.79 -14.01
CA ALA A 155 1.19 -12.46 -13.09
C ALA A 155 2.03 -11.28 -13.60
N VAL A 156 2.31 -11.23 -14.92
CA VAL A 156 3.00 -10.09 -15.54
C VAL A 156 2.26 -8.78 -15.30
N ASN A 157 0.95 -8.75 -15.53
CA ASN A 157 0.10 -7.58 -15.30
C ASN A 157 0.03 -7.21 -13.80
N ALA A 158 -0.12 -8.18 -12.93
CA ALA A 158 -0.23 -7.96 -11.48
C ALA A 158 1.09 -7.43 -10.88
N ILE A 159 2.26 -7.95 -11.32
CA ILE A 159 3.57 -7.42 -10.95
C ILE A 159 3.72 -5.97 -11.42
N PHE A 160 3.34 -5.68 -12.67
CA PHE A 160 3.40 -4.31 -13.18
C PHE A 160 2.52 -3.36 -12.37
N ALA A 161 1.31 -3.78 -12.00
CA ALA A 161 0.39 -3.01 -11.18
C ALA A 161 0.98 -2.71 -9.79
N SER A 162 1.59 -3.70 -9.13
CA SER A 162 2.29 -3.55 -7.85
C SER A 162 3.40 -2.50 -7.96
N VAL A 163 4.33 -2.66 -8.90
CA VAL A 163 5.46 -1.74 -9.10
C VAL A 163 4.98 -0.33 -9.45
N SER A 164 3.99 -0.19 -10.33
CA SER A 164 3.44 1.11 -10.72
C SER A 164 2.73 1.79 -9.56
N SER A 165 1.97 1.04 -8.76
CA SER A 165 1.24 1.57 -7.61
C SER A 165 2.17 2.21 -6.59
N ASP A 166 3.15 1.47 -6.08
CA ASP A 166 4.01 1.91 -4.98
C ASP A 166 5.10 2.90 -5.42
N SER A 167 5.41 2.93 -6.71
CA SER A 167 6.24 3.98 -7.33
C SER A 167 5.45 5.24 -7.72
N GLY A 168 4.14 5.27 -7.50
CA GLY A 168 3.26 6.38 -7.90
C GLY A 168 3.31 6.65 -9.40
N CYS A 169 3.20 5.61 -10.21
CA CYS A 169 3.43 5.67 -11.65
C CYS A 169 4.84 6.18 -11.99
N PHE A 170 5.85 5.63 -11.33
CA PHE A 170 7.28 5.94 -11.51
C PHE A 170 7.68 7.39 -11.19
N LYS A 171 6.93 8.07 -10.30
CA LYS A 171 7.17 9.48 -9.92
C LYS A 171 7.84 9.63 -8.56
N TYR A 172 7.80 8.60 -7.69
CA TYR A 172 8.27 8.74 -6.31
C TYR A 172 9.78 8.51 -6.18
N SER A 173 10.33 8.90 -5.03
CA SER A 173 11.78 8.85 -4.76
C SER A 173 12.32 7.44 -4.53
N ASN A 174 11.47 6.43 -4.37
CA ASN A 174 11.85 5.02 -4.30
C ASN A 174 12.16 4.41 -5.68
N VAL A 175 11.84 5.11 -6.78
CA VAL A 175 12.14 4.65 -8.14
C VAL A 175 13.65 4.63 -8.40
N THR A 176 14.12 3.50 -8.90
CA THR A 176 15.53 3.26 -9.24
C THR A 176 15.69 2.88 -10.72
N PRO A 177 16.91 2.88 -11.27
CA PRO A 177 17.13 2.32 -12.61
C PRO A 177 16.70 0.87 -12.75
N ARG A 178 16.69 0.09 -11.63
CA ARG A 178 16.20 -1.27 -11.61
C ARG A 178 14.70 -1.32 -11.79
N THR A 179 13.95 -0.46 -11.12
CA THR A 179 12.49 -0.34 -11.25
C THR A 179 12.09 -0.17 -12.72
N HIS A 180 12.77 0.74 -13.43
CA HIS A 180 12.51 0.94 -14.87
C HIS A 180 12.91 -0.26 -15.75
N ARG A 181 13.99 -0.97 -15.43
CA ARG A 181 14.35 -2.19 -16.17
C ARG A 181 13.32 -3.31 -15.99
N ILE A 182 12.81 -3.47 -14.75
CA ILE A 182 11.73 -4.43 -14.47
C ILE A 182 10.46 -4.03 -15.22
N ALA A 183 10.07 -2.76 -15.20
CA ALA A 183 8.92 -2.29 -15.95
C ALA A 183 9.08 -2.54 -17.45
N ALA A 184 10.25 -2.27 -18.03
CA ALA A 184 10.53 -2.56 -19.44
C ALA A 184 10.41 -4.07 -19.75
N ALA A 185 11.01 -4.92 -18.91
CA ALA A 185 10.92 -6.36 -19.07
C ALA A 185 9.48 -6.89 -18.97
N LEU A 186 8.68 -6.33 -18.05
CA LEU A 186 7.26 -6.70 -17.93
C LEU A 186 6.47 -6.28 -19.19
N ILE A 187 6.76 -5.11 -19.77
CA ILE A 187 6.15 -4.67 -21.04
C ILE A 187 6.56 -5.60 -22.19
N GLU A 188 7.83 -6.01 -22.26
CA GLU A 188 8.32 -6.99 -23.23
C GLU A 188 7.62 -8.35 -23.08
N LEU A 189 7.26 -8.74 -21.85
CA LEU A 189 6.46 -9.92 -21.54
C LEU A 189 4.96 -9.74 -21.79
N GLY A 190 4.52 -8.56 -22.24
CA GLY A 190 3.14 -8.28 -22.62
C GLY A 190 2.29 -7.61 -21.54
N ALA A 191 2.90 -6.93 -20.53
CA ALA A 191 2.13 -6.15 -19.59
C ALA A 191 1.31 -5.05 -20.29
N GLU A 192 0.03 -4.97 -19.96
CA GLU A 192 -0.91 -3.96 -20.47
C GLU A 192 -0.73 -2.63 -19.73
N ALA A 193 0.52 -2.13 -19.68
CA ALA A 193 0.95 -0.99 -18.90
C ALA A 193 0.05 0.26 -19.02
N PRO A 194 -0.42 0.69 -20.23
CA PRO A 194 -1.32 1.83 -20.35
C PRO A 194 -2.64 1.61 -19.63
N GLU A 195 -3.25 0.43 -19.79
CA GLU A 195 -4.54 0.11 -19.18
C GLU A 195 -4.42 -0.03 -17.67
N ILE A 196 -3.37 -0.69 -17.17
CA ILE A 196 -3.11 -0.82 -15.73
C ILE A 196 -2.94 0.56 -15.09
N ASN A 197 -2.14 1.44 -15.69
CA ASN A 197 -1.95 2.79 -15.15
C ASN A 197 -3.24 3.61 -15.21
N ARG A 198 -4.03 3.48 -16.27
CA ARG A 198 -5.34 4.13 -16.36
C ARG A 198 -6.26 3.67 -15.24
N LEU A 199 -6.34 2.36 -14.96
CA LEU A 199 -7.18 1.82 -13.88
C LEU A 199 -6.71 2.25 -12.49
N LEU A 200 -5.40 2.29 -12.26
CA LEU A 200 -4.82 2.65 -10.96
C LEU A 200 -4.95 4.15 -10.64
N PHE A 201 -4.80 5.03 -11.65
CA PHE A 201 -4.57 6.46 -11.39
C PHE A 201 -5.59 7.40 -12.02
N ASP A 202 -6.22 7.01 -13.15
CA ASP A 202 -7.03 7.95 -13.93
C ASP A 202 -8.54 7.69 -13.79
N VAL A 203 -8.94 6.40 -13.60
CA VAL A 203 -10.36 6.05 -13.46
C VAL A 203 -10.85 6.36 -12.07
N LYS A 204 -11.81 7.27 -11.98
CA LYS A 204 -12.45 7.69 -10.73
C LYS A 204 -13.96 7.63 -10.87
N THR A 205 -14.64 7.35 -9.77
CA THR A 205 -16.10 7.47 -9.73
C THR A 205 -16.52 8.94 -9.67
N ALA A 206 -17.78 9.23 -9.96
CA ALA A 206 -18.32 10.57 -9.86
C ALA A 206 -18.20 11.13 -8.44
N GLU A 207 -18.35 10.26 -7.43
CA GLU A 207 -18.22 10.61 -6.02
C GLU A 207 -16.78 11.03 -5.68
N ILE A 208 -15.77 10.30 -6.16
CA ILE A 208 -14.36 10.65 -5.96
C ILE A 208 -14.05 11.99 -6.67
N LEU A 209 -14.53 12.19 -7.90
CA LEU A 209 -14.33 13.45 -8.60
C LEU A 209 -15.02 14.63 -7.88
N SER A 210 -16.21 14.39 -7.30
CA SER A 210 -16.91 15.37 -6.47
C SER A 210 -16.11 15.72 -5.21
N ALA A 211 -15.56 14.70 -4.51
CA ALA A 211 -14.70 14.89 -3.35
C ALA A 211 -13.43 15.68 -3.71
N GLU A 212 -12.77 15.36 -4.81
CA GLU A 212 -11.59 16.10 -5.29
C GLU A 212 -11.92 17.54 -5.66
N GLY A 213 -13.07 17.78 -6.27
CA GLY A 213 -13.58 19.13 -6.57
C GLY A 213 -13.81 19.95 -5.29
N TYR A 214 -14.42 19.34 -4.27
CA TYR A 214 -14.54 19.94 -2.95
C TYR A 214 -13.16 20.28 -2.37
N VAL A 215 -12.25 19.32 -2.34
CA VAL A 215 -10.89 19.53 -1.81
C VAL A 215 -10.20 20.67 -2.52
N ALA A 216 -10.18 20.67 -3.85
CA ALA A 216 -9.50 21.70 -4.65
C ALA A 216 -10.02 23.13 -4.38
N SER A 217 -11.33 23.27 -4.09
CA SER A 217 -11.95 24.57 -3.81
C SER A 217 -11.87 25.01 -2.33
N HIS A 218 -11.47 24.12 -1.40
CA HIS A 218 -11.44 24.39 0.04
C HIS A 218 -10.05 24.22 0.66
N VAL A 219 -8.99 24.24 -0.14
CA VAL A 219 -7.62 24.23 0.38
C VAL A 219 -7.36 25.50 1.18
N GLN A 220 -6.87 25.30 2.40
CA GLN A 220 -6.36 26.34 3.27
C GLN A 220 -4.85 26.32 3.26
N SER A 221 -4.20 27.44 3.56
CA SER A 221 -2.74 27.50 3.57
C SER A 221 -2.18 28.41 4.65
N ALA A 222 -0.93 28.17 5.02
CA ALA A 222 -0.12 28.98 5.94
C ALA A 222 1.32 29.09 5.42
N ALA A 223 2.15 29.89 6.12
CA ALA A 223 3.57 30.06 5.79
C ALA A 223 3.82 30.42 4.32
N ASN A 224 3.07 31.40 3.79
CA ASN A 224 3.13 31.84 2.40
C ASN A 224 2.86 30.70 1.38
N GLY A 225 1.92 29.81 1.67
CA GLY A 225 1.54 28.71 0.80
C GLY A 225 2.39 27.44 0.93
N ARG A 226 3.45 27.46 1.73
CA ARG A 226 4.31 26.28 1.94
C ARG A 226 3.65 25.14 2.70
N ILE A 227 2.67 25.46 3.54
CA ILE A 227 1.84 24.50 4.27
C ILE A 227 0.42 24.64 3.74
N ALA A 228 -0.18 23.54 3.31
CA ALA A 228 -1.58 23.54 2.87
C ALA A 228 -2.34 22.36 3.46
N TRP A 229 -3.66 22.56 3.68
CA TRP A 229 -4.51 21.50 4.22
C TRP A 229 -5.95 21.64 3.78
N VAL A 230 -6.69 20.56 3.94
CA VAL A 230 -8.14 20.49 3.79
C VAL A 230 -8.77 19.86 5.03
N LEU A 231 -9.98 20.30 5.36
CA LEU A 231 -10.81 19.73 6.41
C LEU A 231 -11.91 18.86 5.78
N VAL A 232 -12.12 17.66 6.31
CA VAL A 232 -13.18 16.75 5.90
C VAL A 232 -13.89 16.25 7.16
N THR A 233 -15.01 16.91 7.49
CA THR A 233 -15.85 16.56 8.65
C THR A 233 -17.03 15.69 8.26
N ASP A 234 -17.70 15.08 9.25
CA ASP A 234 -18.96 14.36 9.03
C ASP A 234 -20.05 15.29 8.44
N ALA A 235 -20.09 16.55 8.87
CA ALA A 235 -21.01 17.54 8.32
C ALA A 235 -20.78 17.74 6.81
N ILE A 236 -19.54 17.88 6.39
CA ILE A 236 -19.16 18.04 4.97
C ILE A 236 -19.51 16.76 4.17
N ARG A 237 -19.19 15.58 4.72
CA ARG A 237 -19.55 14.31 4.06
C ARG A 237 -21.05 14.17 3.86
N ASN A 238 -21.83 14.49 4.89
CA ASN A 238 -23.29 14.44 4.83
C ASN A 238 -23.90 15.47 3.86
N GLU A 239 -23.38 16.70 3.85
CA GLU A 239 -23.82 17.76 2.94
C GLU A 239 -23.61 17.37 1.47
N LEU A 240 -22.46 16.74 1.18
CA LEU A 240 -22.11 16.31 -0.18
C LEU A 240 -22.69 14.94 -0.54
N GLY A 241 -23.25 14.18 0.40
CA GLY A 241 -23.70 12.81 0.19
C GLY A 241 -22.54 11.84 -0.08
N LEU A 242 -21.35 12.12 0.47
CA LEU A 242 -20.13 11.37 0.24
C LEU A 242 -19.69 10.58 1.47
N LEU A 243 -18.95 9.50 1.26
CA LEU A 243 -18.35 8.66 2.31
C LEU A 243 -16.87 9.02 2.52
N ASP A 244 -16.28 8.56 3.63
CA ASP A 244 -14.86 8.79 3.94
C ASP A 244 -13.92 8.21 2.87
N GLU A 245 -14.28 7.07 2.28
CA GLU A 245 -13.52 6.42 1.20
C GLU A 245 -13.37 7.29 -0.05
N HIS A 246 -14.34 8.17 -0.36
CA HIS A 246 -14.26 9.07 -1.50
C HIS A 246 -13.20 10.17 -1.32
N PHE A 247 -12.76 10.41 -0.08
CA PHE A 247 -11.71 11.38 0.27
C PHE A 247 -10.33 10.75 0.49
N GLU A 248 -10.08 9.51 0.05
CA GLU A 248 -8.76 8.88 0.19
C GLU A 248 -7.66 9.67 -0.53
N THR A 249 -7.98 10.24 -1.70
CA THR A 249 -7.05 11.03 -2.51
C THR A 249 -6.96 12.51 -2.10
N ALA A 250 -7.69 12.94 -1.07
CA ALA A 250 -7.76 14.35 -0.65
C ALA A 250 -6.37 14.98 -0.44
N ILE A 251 -5.46 14.24 0.20
CA ILE A 251 -4.11 14.75 0.47
C ILE A 251 -3.28 14.91 -0.81
N ASP A 252 -3.52 14.10 -1.83
CA ASP A 252 -2.80 14.18 -3.11
C ASP A 252 -3.24 15.41 -3.91
N VAL A 253 -4.52 15.76 -3.83
CA VAL A 253 -5.03 17.04 -4.39
C VAL A 253 -4.36 18.22 -3.71
N VAL A 254 -4.30 18.26 -2.37
CA VAL A 254 -3.62 19.34 -1.63
C VAL A 254 -2.14 19.40 -2.00
N ARG A 255 -1.45 18.25 -2.09
CA ARG A 255 -0.03 18.16 -2.44
C ARG A 255 0.29 18.62 -3.85
N SER A 256 -0.69 18.59 -4.77
CA SER A 256 -0.51 19.01 -6.16
C SER A 256 -0.47 20.53 -6.34
N LEU A 257 -0.83 21.31 -5.30
CA LEU A 257 -0.80 22.76 -5.36
C LEU A 257 0.65 23.27 -5.42
N GLU A 258 0.90 24.19 -6.34
CA GLU A 258 2.24 24.79 -6.54
C GLU A 258 2.75 25.48 -5.26
N GLY A 259 4.01 25.26 -4.91
CA GLY A 259 4.66 25.85 -3.74
C GLY A 259 4.42 25.11 -2.43
N VAL A 260 3.56 24.11 -2.39
CA VAL A 260 3.29 23.33 -1.18
C VAL A 260 4.46 22.39 -0.87
N GLU A 261 5.07 22.59 0.28
CA GLU A 261 6.10 21.70 0.82
C GLU A 261 5.49 20.63 1.74
N ILE A 262 4.47 21.01 2.50
CA ILE A 262 3.75 20.12 3.42
C ILE A 262 2.25 20.18 3.11
N ALA A 263 1.70 19.05 2.70
CA ALA A 263 0.27 18.86 2.52
C ALA A 263 -0.32 18.08 3.70
N MET A 264 -1.52 18.48 4.15
CA MET A 264 -2.26 17.78 5.20
C MET A 264 -3.72 17.56 4.78
N ALA A 265 -4.29 16.44 5.24
CA ALA A 265 -5.72 16.21 5.24
C ALA A 265 -6.15 15.91 6.69
N VAL A 266 -7.08 16.70 7.20
CA VAL A 266 -7.65 16.57 8.54
C VAL A 266 -9.05 16.01 8.40
N LYS A 267 -9.24 14.74 8.75
CA LYS A 267 -10.49 14.00 8.56
C LYS A 267 -11.08 13.62 9.92
N GLU A 268 -12.36 13.92 10.11
CA GLU A 268 -13.11 13.47 11.28
C GLU A 268 -13.33 11.96 11.23
N SER A 269 -13.02 11.27 12.34
CA SER A 269 -13.16 9.83 12.50
C SER A 269 -14.41 9.50 13.33
N PRO A 270 -14.99 8.29 13.18
CA PRO A 270 -16.21 7.91 13.89
C PRO A 270 -16.09 7.93 15.44
N ASP A 271 -14.86 7.89 15.97
CA ASP A 271 -14.58 8.02 17.42
C ASP A 271 -14.50 9.47 17.92
N GLY A 272 -14.84 10.45 17.08
CA GLY A 272 -14.84 11.87 17.38
C GLY A 272 -13.43 12.48 17.43
N LYS A 273 -12.40 11.77 16.97
CA LYS A 273 -11.05 12.31 16.80
C LYS A 273 -10.84 12.78 15.36
N PHE A 274 -9.75 13.51 15.16
CA PHE A 274 -9.34 13.98 13.85
C PHE A 274 -8.06 13.25 13.41
N LYS A 275 -8.18 12.47 12.34
CA LYS A 275 -7.04 11.85 11.67
C LYS A 275 -6.35 12.89 10.80
N VAL A 276 -5.09 13.18 11.10
CA VAL A 276 -4.24 14.08 10.33
C VAL A 276 -3.26 13.25 9.53
N SER A 277 -3.39 13.30 8.21
CA SER A 277 -2.40 12.75 7.28
C SER A 277 -1.44 13.84 6.85
N LEU A 278 -0.16 13.53 6.73
CA LEU A 278 0.90 14.47 6.30
C LEU A 278 1.67 13.89 5.12
N ARG A 279 1.95 14.75 4.14
CA ARG A 279 2.88 14.46 3.03
C ARG A 279 3.88 15.60 2.91
N SER A 280 5.11 15.28 2.52
CA SER A 280 6.19 16.27 2.43
C SER A 280 7.08 16.03 1.22
N THR A 281 7.57 17.11 0.64
CA THR A 281 8.61 17.08 -0.40
C THR A 281 10.03 17.12 0.17
N GLY A 282 10.21 17.63 1.41
CA GLY A 282 11.53 17.86 2.01
C GLY A 282 11.64 17.48 3.49
N LEU A 283 10.67 17.87 4.32
CA LEU A 283 10.67 17.66 5.76
C LEU A 283 10.41 16.19 6.14
N ASP A 284 11.04 15.69 7.20
CA ASP A 284 10.68 14.40 7.82
C ASP A 284 9.40 14.55 8.65
N VAL A 285 8.26 14.30 7.99
CA VAL A 285 6.94 14.39 8.64
C VAL A 285 6.67 13.26 9.64
N ALA A 286 7.44 12.16 9.62
CA ALA A 286 7.31 11.13 10.65
C ALA A 286 7.73 11.67 12.03
N ARG A 287 8.77 12.52 12.08
CA ARG A 287 9.16 13.19 13.32
C ARG A 287 8.09 14.16 13.80
N VAL A 288 7.45 14.90 12.89
CA VAL A 288 6.34 15.79 13.24
C VAL A 288 5.18 14.97 13.81
N ALA A 289 4.75 13.92 13.11
CA ALA A 289 3.68 13.04 13.57
C ALA A 289 3.99 12.41 14.94
N ALA A 290 5.24 12.01 15.18
CA ALA A 290 5.67 11.45 16.47
C ALA A 290 5.48 12.44 17.65
N THR A 291 5.69 13.75 17.45
CA THR A 291 5.42 14.78 18.48
C THR A 291 3.93 14.90 18.81
N LEU A 292 3.07 14.41 17.92
CA LEU A 292 1.61 14.41 18.04
C LEU A 292 1.04 13.02 18.41
N GLY A 293 1.91 12.08 18.82
CA GLY A 293 1.51 10.73 19.18
C GLY A 293 1.22 9.80 17.98
N GLY A 294 1.68 10.17 16.79
CA GLY A 294 1.56 9.41 15.56
C GLY A 294 2.89 8.83 15.07
N GLY A 295 2.95 8.53 13.77
CA GLY A 295 4.13 7.97 13.14
C GLY A 295 3.99 7.85 11.61
N GLY A 296 4.93 7.13 11.00
CA GLY A 296 4.95 6.89 9.56
C GLY A 296 6.36 6.98 8.98
N HIS A 297 6.42 7.27 7.69
CA HIS A 297 7.67 7.44 6.94
C HIS A 297 8.05 8.92 6.81
N ALA A 298 9.31 9.19 6.45
CA ALA A 298 9.84 10.56 6.34
C ALA A 298 9.01 11.46 5.42
N ARG A 299 8.38 10.91 4.36
CA ARG A 299 7.57 11.67 3.38
C ARG A 299 6.06 11.49 3.54
N ALA A 300 5.62 10.52 4.35
CA ALA A 300 4.21 10.16 4.54
C ALA A 300 3.98 9.68 5.97
N ALA A 301 3.29 10.47 6.77
CA ALA A 301 3.02 10.16 8.17
C ALA A 301 1.60 10.58 8.55
N GLY A 302 1.16 10.19 9.75
CA GLY A 302 -0.13 10.59 10.28
C GLY A 302 -0.22 10.46 11.78
N CYS A 303 -1.21 11.14 12.35
CA CYS A 303 -1.55 11.07 13.77
C CYS A 303 -3.07 11.19 13.95
N SER A 304 -3.54 10.90 15.15
CA SER A 304 -4.94 11.14 15.55
C SER A 304 -4.95 12.15 16.69
N LEU A 305 -5.71 13.24 16.53
CA LEU A 305 -5.81 14.32 17.48
C LEU A 305 -7.21 14.36 18.11
N SER A 306 -7.26 14.56 19.44
CA SER A 306 -8.48 14.94 20.13
C SER A 306 -8.53 16.47 20.18
N ALA A 307 -9.52 17.08 19.55
CA ALA A 307 -9.72 18.52 19.50
C ALA A 307 -11.21 18.84 19.53
N PRO A 308 -11.62 20.05 19.93
CA PRO A 308 -13.03 20.45 19.89
C PRO A 308 -13.60 20.52 18.47
N THR A 309 -12.80 20.98 17.49
CA THR A 309 -13.18 21.16 16.10
C THR A 309 -12.07 20.68 15.14
N ALA A 310 -12.40 20.50 13.86
CA ALA A 310 -11.44 20.20 12.81
C ALA A 310 -10.41 21.32 12.63
N GLU A 311 -10.84 22.57 12.76
CA GLU A 311 -10.00 23.76 12.73
C GLU A 311 -8.96 23.77 13.86
N ASP A 312 -9.37 23.40 15.08
CA ASP A 312 -8.46 23.29 16.21
C ASP A 312 -7.43 22.18 15.99
N ALA A 313 -7.86 21.03 15.47
CA ALA A 313 -6.97 19.94 15.11
C ALA A 313 -5.96 20.37 14.02
N ALA A 314 -6.42 21.08 12.99
CA ALA A 314 -5.57 21.63 11.94
C ALA A 314 -4.58 22.64 12.51
N ALA A 315 -5.02 23.54 13.38
CA ALA A 315 -4.14 24.54 14.01
C ALA A 315 -3.03 23.89 14.85
N VAL A 316 -3.33 22.80 15.58
CA VAL A 316 -2.32 22.02 16.32
C VAL A 316 -1.29 21.41 15.36
N ALA A 317 -1.77 20.81 14.27
CA ALA A 317 -0.90 20.18 13.28
C ALA A 317 -0.02 21.22 12.54
N VAL A 318 -0.61 22.34 12.10
CA VAL A 318 0.11 23.46 11.46
C VAL A 318 1.24 23.96 12.35
N LYS A 319 0.95 24.26 13.63
CA LYS A 319 1.98 24.71 14.59
C LYS A 319 3.11 23.70 14.79
N ALA A 320 2.81 22.40 14.77
CA ALA A 320 3.85 21.37 14.85
C ALA A 320 4.73 21.36 13.60
N VAL A 321 4.14 21.55 12.42
CA VAL A 321 4.86 21.65 11.15
C VAL A 321 5.72 22.93 11.11
N GLU A 322 5.16 24.10 11.50
CA GLU A 322 5.89 25.38 11.53
C GLU A 322 7.12 25.29 12.43
N ARG A 323 6.99 24.73 13.63
CA ARG A 323 8.14 24.48 14.53
C ARG A 323 9.21 23.60 13.87
N ALA A 324 8.82 22.59 13.14
CA ALA A 324 9.75 21.70 12.47
C ALA A 324 10.42 22.35 11.25
N LEU A 325 9.76 23.32 10.62
CA LEU A 325 10.31 24.15 9.56
C LEU A 325 11.15 25.32 10.08
N GLY A 326 11.12 25.62 11.39
CA GLY A 326 11.84 26.73 11.98
C GLY A 326 11.21 28.11 11.72
N ILE A 327 9.88 28.16 11.56
CA ILE A 327 9.11 29.38 11.27
C ILE A 327 7.97 29.56 12.24
#